data_81ca369eb1df600183be1795325cd220
#
_entry.id   81ca369eb1df600183be1795325cd220
#
_cell.length_a   1.000
_cell.length_b   1.000
_cell.length_c   1.000
_cell.angle_alpha   90.00
_cell.angle_beta   90.00
_cell.angle_gamma   90.00
#
_symmetry.space_group_name_H-M   'P 1'
#
loop_
_entity.id
_entity.type
_entity.pdbx_description
1 polymer ?
#
loop_
_entity_poly.entity_id
_entity_poly.type
_entity_poly.pdbx_seq_one_letter_code
_entity_poly.pdbx_strand_id
1 'polypeptide(L)'
;SSLQLMYNLINIGYVFGFPESPCPWSQVEKRKFLCPVPGYDRHFAITEEFGFELISVPMTPNGPDMDVVEKLVAEDDTIKGIWCVPQYSNPDGYTYSDETIERFAKMKTAAPDFKIFWDEAYIVHHLTEEIIETPVLLNVSKKYGTQDRVFMFTSTSKITFPGAGVSAIACSDNSMKYMCKRFSVMIISYDKMNQLRHVRFLKNKEGVLAHMAKH
;
A
#
# COMPACT_ATOMS: atom_id res chain seq x y z
N SER A 1 -10.80 -7.94 -2.66
CA SER A 1 -10.60 -6.51 -2.42
C SER A 1 -9.14 -6.21 -2.08
N SER A 2 -8.69 -4.95 -2.25
CA SER A 2 -7.33 -4.55 -1.87
C SER A 2 -7.08 -4.75 -0.37
N LEU A 3 -8.06 -4.48 0.50
CA LEU A 3 -7.96 -4.76 1.93
C LEU A 3 -7.64 -6.23 2.24
N GLN A 4 -8.21 -7.17 1.48
CA GLN A 4 -7.91 -8.60 1.66
C GLN A 4 -6.47 -8.93 1.25
N LEU A 5 -5.96 -8.29 0.18
CA LEU A 5 -4.55 -8.44 -0.20
C LEU A 5 -3.62 -7.89 0.90
N MET A 6 -3.95 -6.71 1.45
CA MET A 6 -3.20 -6.09 2.55
C MET A 6 -3.21 -6.97 3.80
N TYR A 7 -4.39 -7.46 4.20
CA TYR A 7 -4.54 -8.40 5.32
C TYR A 7 -3.66 -9.65 5.13
N ASN A 8 -3.70 -10.25 3.94
CA ASN A 8 -2.90 -11.42 3.63
C ASN A 8 -1.39 -11.14 3.69
N LEU A 9 -0.94 -9.94 3.27
CA LEU A 9 0.47 -9.58 3.38
C LEU A 9 0.91 -9.35 4.83
N ILE A 10 0.08 -8.70 5.65
CA ILE A 10 0.34 -8.59 7.09
C ILE A 10 0.41 -9.99 7.70
N ASN A 11 -0.53 -10.88 7.36
CA ASN A 11 -0.52 -12.27 7.83
C ASN A 11 0.76 -13.03 7.38
N ILE A 12 1.22 -12.84 6.13
CA ILE A 12 2.47 -13.44 5.65
C ILE A 12 3.66 -12.93 6.46
N GLY A 13 3.78 -11.62 6.64
CA GLY A 13 4.83 -11.03 7.48
C GLY A 13 4.77 -11.53 8.92
N TYR A 14 3.55 -11.65 9.47
CA TYR A 14 3.32 -12.11 10.84
C TYR A 14 3.72 -13.58 11.06
N VAL A 15 3.32 -14.48 10.16
CA VAL A 15 3.52 -15.93 10.33
C VAL A 15 4.88 -16.39 9.81
N PHE A 16 5.34 -15.83 8.69
CA PHE A 16 6.51 -16.35 7.97
C PHE A 16 7.67 -15.34 7.88
N GLY A 17 7.41 -14.04 8.08
CA GLY A 17 8.34 -12.97 7.70
C GLY A 17 8.38 -12.77 6.18
N PHE A 18 9.17 -11.79 5.74
CA PHE A 18 9.55 -11.55 4.36
C PHE A 18 10.98 -12.04 4.11
N PRO A 19 11.49 -12.09 2.87
CA PRO A 19 12.86 -12.54 2.60
C PRO A 19 13.93 -11.78 3.41
N GLU A 20 13.68 -10.52 3.71
CA GLU A 20 14.59 -9.65 4.47
C GLU A 20 14.40 -9.76 5.99
N SER A 21 13.36 -10.47 6.46
CA SER A 21 13.04 -10.55 7.90
C SER A 21 14.06 -11.42 8.64
N PRO A 22 14.63 -10.93 9.75
CA PRO A 22 15.45 -11.75 10.64
C PRO A 22 14.64 -12.88 11.29
N CYS A 23 13.36 -12.63 11.55
CA CYS A 23 12.39 -13.60 12.10
C CYS A 23 10.97 -13.19 11.66
N PRO A 24 9.98 -14.08 11.78
CA PRO A 24 8.57 -13.71 11.61
C PRO A 24 8.17 -12.55 12.52
N TRP A 25 7.33 -11.64 12.04
CA TRP A 25 6.88 -10.49 12.82
C TRP A 25 6.19 -10.87 14.13
N SER A 26 5.56 -12.06 14.18
CA SER A 26 4.97 -12.59 15.42
C SER A 26 5.98 -12.79 16.55
N GLN A 27 7.27 -12.96 16.23
CA GLN A 27 8.35 -13.14 17.20
C GLN A 27 9.01 -11.83 17.64
N VAL A 28 8.64 -10.71 17.00
CA VAL A 28 9.13 -9.38 17.41
C VAL A 28 8.30 -8.90 18.60
N GLU A 29 8.96 -8.75 19.73
CA GLU A 29 8.34 -8.14 20.93
C GLU A 29 8.03 -6.67 20.63
N LYS A 30 6.83 -6.19 21.03
CA LYS A 30 6.39 -4.79 20.84
C LYS A 30 6.49 -4.31 19.38
N ARG A 31 6.15 -5.20 18.40
CA ARG A 31 6.08 -4.83 16.99
C ARG A 31 5.16 -3.65 16.76
N LYS A 32 5.58 -2.70 15.93
CA LYS A 32 4.92 -1.43 15.70
C LYS A 32 4.60 -1.22 14.22
N PHE A 33 3.59 -0.39 13.98
CA PHE A 33 3.22 0.03 12.63
C PHE A 33 2.86 1.52 12.61
N LEU A 34 3.37 2.27 11.63
CA LEU A 34 3.08 3.69 11.49
C LEU A 34 1.72 3.92 10.83
N CYS A 35 0.94 4.79 11.45
CA CYS A 35 -0.41 5.14 11.06
C CYS A 35 -0.51 6.66 10.86
N PRO A 36 -0.39 7.18 9.64
CA PRO A 36 -0.65 8.58 9.35
C PRO A 36 -2.09 8.95 9.71
N VAL A 37 -2.25 10.01 10.52
CA VAL A 37 -3.54 10.45 11.04
C VAL A 37 -3.78 11.93 10.74
N PRO A 38 -5.02 12.27 10.30
CA PRO A 38 -6.17 11.40 10.07
C PRO A 38 -5.90 10.44 8.88
N GLY A 39 -6.49 9.23 8.93
CA GLY A 39 -6.26 8.18 7.94
C GLY A 39 -7.39 7.16 7.87
N TYR A 40 -7.24 6.15 7.02
CA TYR A 40 -8.26 5.14 6.80
C TYR A 40 -8.24 4.07 7.90
N ASP A 41 -9.25 4.09 8.76
CA ASP A 41 -9.37 3.26 9.96
C ASP A 41 -9.27 1.74 9.70
N ARG A 42 -9.71 1.27 8.51
CA ARG A 42 -9.63 -0.15 8.13
C ARG A 42 -8.21 -0.65 7.96
N HIS A 43 -7.29 0.20 7.52
CA HIS A 43 -5.87 -0.13 7.50
C HIS A 43 -5.35 -0.36 8.92
N PHE A 44 -5.68 0.55 9.83
CA PHE A 44 -5.25 0.48 11.23
C PHE A 44 -5.79 -0.78 11.92
N ALA A 45 -7.09 -1.06 11.71
CA ALA A 45 -7.74 -2.25 12.25
C ALA A 45 -7.06 -3.57 11.80
N ILE A 46 -6.51 -3.64 10.57
CA ILE A 46 -5.75 -4.82 10.15
C ILE A 46 -4.53 -5.04 11.05
N THR A 47 -3.71 -4.02 11.25
CA THR A 47 -2.50 -4.17 12.07
C THR A 47 -2.80 -4.33 13.55
N GLU A 48 -3.86 -3.68 14.05
CA GLU A 48 -4.36 -3.87 15.41
C GLU A 48 -4.77 -5.33 15.69
N GLU A 49 -5.50 -5.96 14.75
CA GLU A 49 -5.91 -7.36 14.83
C GLU A 49 -4.72 -8.32 14.99
N PHE A 50 -3.60 -8.03 14.35
CA PHE A 50 -2.35 -8.80 14.52
C PHE A 50 -1.51 -8.35 15.73
N GLY A 51 -2.04 -7.50 16.61
CA GLY A 51 -1.40 -7.06 17.85
C GLY A 51 -0.18 -6.16 17.63
N PHE A 52 -0.18 -5.33 16.58
CA PHE A 52 0.81 -4.27 16.44
C PHE A 52 0.44 -3.09 17.33
N GLU A 53 1.44 -2.47 17.93
CA GLU A 53 1.31 -1.13 18.50
C GLU A 53 1.22 -0.11 17.37
N LEU A 54 0.15 0.69 17.33
CA LEU A 54 -0.08 1.69 16.31
C LEU A 54 0.56 3.01 16.71
N ILE A 55 1.49 3.48 15.91
CA ILE A 55 2.18 4.76 16.14
C ILE A 55 1.58 5.81 15.21
N SER A 56 0.91 6.79 15.77
CA SER A 56 0.33 7.90 15.01
C SER A 56 1.43 8.81 14.45
N VAL A 57 1.30 9.16 13.18
CA VAL A 57 2.16 10.13 12.49
C VAL A 57 1.27 11.27 11.98
N PRO A 58 1.59 12.54 12.24
CA PRO A 58 0.80 13.66 11.72
C PRO A 58 0.75 13.69 10.19
N MET A 59 -0.44 13.99 9.62
CA MET A 59 -0.56 14.31 8.20
C MET A 59 -0.34 15.80 7.96
N THR A 60 0.25 16.10 6.80
CA THR A 60 0.41 17.45 6.24
C THR A 60 -0.27 17.52 4.87
N PRO A 61 -0.48 18.68 4.27
CA PRO A 61 -1.02 18.79 2.91
C PRO A 61 -0.18 18.07 1.84
N ASN A 62 1.09 17.78 2.12
CA ASN A 62 2.02 17.10 1.21
C ASN A 62 2.20 15.59 1.51
N GLY A 63 1.44 15.04 2.44
CA GLY A 63 1.55 13.66 2.92
C GLY A 63 1.88 13.58 4.41
N PRO A 64 2.30 12.43 4.95
CA PRO A 64 2.72 12.32 6.35
C PRO A 64 3.94 13.20 6.64
N ASP A 65 4.06 13.63 7.90
CA ASP A 65 5.26 14.35 8.37
C ASP A 65 6.49 13.43 8.25
N MET A 66 7.25 13.65 7.17
CA MET A 66 8.40 12.80 6.85
C MET A 66 9.57 12.97 7.82
N ASP A 67 9.70 14.09 8.53
CA ASP A 67 10.72 14.25 9.56
C ASP A 67 10.44 13.32 10.74
N VAL A 68 9.17 13.17 11.10
CA VAL A 68 8.72 12.21 12.11
C VAL A 68 8.90 10.77 11.61
N VAL A 69 8.45 10.47 10.39
CA VAL A 69 8.56 9.11 9.81
C VAL A 69 10.01 8.66 9.76
N GLU A 70 10.89 9.46 9.12
CA GLU A 70 12.30 9.11 8.92
C GLU A 70 13.04 8.90 10.25
N LYS A 71 12.77 9.77 11.24
CA LYS A 71 13.35 9.62 12.58
C LYS A 71 12.93 8.31 13.22
N LEU A 72 11.64 8.03 13.27
CA LEU A 72 11.10 6.83 13.91
C LEU A 72 11.64 5.55 13.26
N VAL A 73 11.60 5.44 11.94
CA VAL A 73 12.03 4.22 11.24
C VAL A 73 13.55 4.03 11.23
N ALA A 74 14.33 5.08 11.39
CA ALA A 74 15.78 5.00 11.49
C ALA A 74 16.29 4.54 12.84
N GLU A 75 15.50 4.79 13.93
CA GLU A 75 15.90 4.54 15.30
C GLU A 75 15.31 3.25 15.90
N ASP A 76 14.21 2.72 15.31
CA ASP A 76 13.45 1.61 15.89
C ASP A 76 13.22 0.48 14.88
N ASP A 77 13.90 -0.64 15.09
CA ASP A 77 13.81 -1.85 14.24
C ASP A 77 12.55 -2.69 14.49
N THR A 78 11.75 -2.35 15.52
CA THR A 78 10.45 -2.97 15.80
C THR A 78 9.33 -2.40 14.92
N ILE A 79 9.55 -1.26 14.25
CA ILE A 79 8.60 -0.66 13.29
C ILE A 79 8.67 -1.42 11.99
N LYS A 80 7.60 -2.15 11.64
CA LYS A 80 7.56 -3.07 10.51
C LYS A 80 6.93 -2.50 9.24
N GLY A 81 6.27 -1.37 9.34
CA GLY A 81 5.72 -0.72 8.15
C GLY A 81 4.93 0.54 8.42
N ILE A 82 4.36 1.06 7.33
CA ILE A 82 3.54 2.26 7.30
C ILE A 82 2.37 2.08 6.33
N TRP A 83 1.20 2.60 6.70
CA TRP A 83 0.04 2.73 5.83
C TRP A 83 0.06 4.05 5.08
N CYS A 84 -0.13 4.03 3.77
CA CYS A 84 -0.18 5.23 2.93
C CYS A 84 -1.36 5.19 1.97
N VAL A 85 -2.07 6.32 1.84
CA VAL A 85 -3.05 6.59 0.77
C VAL A 85 -2.57 7.84 0.05
N PRO A 86 -1.74 7.69 -1.01
CA PRO A 86 -0.92 8.79 -1.52
C PRO A 86 -1.66 9.83 -2.34
N GLN A 87 -2.83 9.48 -2.87
CA GLN A 87 -3.58 10.39 -3.73
C GLN A 87 -5.02 10.50 -3.26
N TYR A 88 -5.50 11.72 -3.08
CA TYR A 88 -6.84 12.02 -2.56
C TYR A 88 -7.13 11.26 -1.27
N SER A 89 -6.21 11.35 -0.30
CA SER A 89 -6.23 10.57 0.94
C SER A 89 -7.55 10.69 1.70
N ASN A 90 -8.00 9.60 2.30
CA ASN A 90 -9.20 9.59 3.12
C ASN A 90 -8.79 9.76 4.61
N PRO A 91 -9.29 10.81 5.33
CA PRO A 91 -10.40 11.70 4.95
C PRO A 91 -9.98 13.06 4.33
N ASP A 92 -8.71 13.45 4.37
CA ASP A 92 -8.29 14.83 4.14
C ASP A 92 -8.27 15.25 2.66
N GLY A 93 -8.26 14.28 1.73
CA GLY A 93 -8.18 14.57 0.30
C GLY A 93 -6.77 15.00 -0.17
N TYR A 94 -5.75 14.93 0.68
CA TYR A 94 -4.38 15.32 0.33
C TYR A 94 -3.77 14.37 -0.70
N THR A 95 -2.89 14.93 -1.54
CA THR A 95 -2.04 14.17 -2.46
C THR A 95 -0.59 14.37 -2.05
N TYR A 96 0.15 13.26 -1.92
CA TYR A 96 1.56 13.32 -1.52
C TYR A 96 2.39 14.04 -2.58
N SER A 97 3.29 14.92 -2.13
CA SER A 97 4.19 15.62 -3.03
C SER A 97 5.28 14.69 -3.59
N ASP A 98 5.88 15.08 -4.71
CA ASP A 98 7.01 14.38 -5.31
C ASP A 98 8.18 14.25 -4.31
N GLU A 99 8.42 15.30 -3.51
CA GLU A 99 9.42 15.29 -2.45
C GLU A 99 9.11 14.22 -1.39
N THR A 100 7.87 14.13 -0.93
CA THR A 100 7.44 13.10 0.02
C THR A 100 7.65 11.70 -0.54
N ILE A 101 7.29 11.46 -1.82
CA ILE A 101 7.48 10.18 -2.49
C ILE A 101 8.97 9.84 -2.59
N GLU A 102 9.81 10.81 -2.92
CA GLU A 102 11.26 10.61 -2.98
C GLU A 102 11.86 10.33 -1.61
N ARG A 103 11.40 11.01 -0.55
CA ARG A 103 11.81 10.75 0.84
C ARG A 103 11.47 9.32 1.26
N PHE A 104 10.28 8.81 0.95
CA PHE A 104 9.93 7.41 1.18
C PHE A 104 10.88 6.44 0.47
N ALA A 105 11.27 6.74 -0.76
CA ALA A 105 12.15 5.88 -1.53
C ALA A 105 13.57 5.83 -0.97
N LYS A 106 14.11 6.96 -0.49
CA LYS A 106 15.52 7.07 -0.05
C LYS A 106 15.74 6.91 1.44
N MET A 107 14.69 6.99 2.28
CA MET A 107 14.83 6.93 3.74
C MET A 107 15.56 5.67 4.20
N LYS A 108 16.31 5.80 5.28
CA LYS A 108 16.98 4.69 5.96
C LYS A 108 16.04 4.10 7.01
N THR A 109 16.04 2.78 7.13
CA THR A 109 15.23 2.06 8.12
C THR A 109 16.11 1.16 8.96
N ALA A 110 15.91 1.13 10.28
CA ALA A 110 16.57 0.22 11.20
C ALA A 110 16.11 -1.23 10.94
N ALA A 111 14.81 -1.43 10.69
CA ALA A 111 14.27 -2.72 10.31
C ALA A 111 14.61 -3.04 8.83
N PRO A 112 15.33 -4.14 8.54
CA PRO A 112 15.63 -4.54 7.16
C PRO A 112 14.36 -4.98 6.40
N ASP A 113 13.33 -5.40 7.11
CA ASP A 113 12.06 -5.90 6.62
C ASP A 113 10.91 -4.89 6.74
N PHE A 114 11.23 -3.61 6.89
CA PHE A 114 10.24 -2.53 6.85
C PHE A 114 9.49 -2.50 5.51
N LYS A 115 8.16 -2.36 5.54
CA LYS A 115 7.30 -2.36 4.35
C LYS A 115 6.43 -1.11 4.26
N ILE A 116 6.27 -0.60 3.04
CA ILE A 116 5.39 0.51 2.71
C ILE A 116 4.14 -0.07 2.04
N PHE A 117 2.99 0.07 2.68
CA PHE A 117 1.68 -0.33 2.15
C PHE A 117 1.04 0.89 1.48
N TRP A 118 1.15 0.95 0.15
CA TRP A 118 0.82 2.10 -0.68
C TRP A 118 -0.50 1.87 -1.41
N ASP A 119 -1.62 2.36 -0.84
CA ASP A 119 -2.97 2.10 -1.35
C ASP A 119 -3.41 3.19 -2.34
N GLU A 120 -3.32 2.89 -3.62
CA GLU A 120 -3.78 3.70 -4.75
C GLU A 120 -5.30 3.58 -4.95
N ALA A 121 -6.08 3.74 -3.87
CA ALA A 121 -7.53 3.56 -3.89
C ALA A 121 -8.25 4.59 -4.77
N TYR A 122 -7.65 5.77 -4.94
CA TYR A 122 -8.30 6.95 -5.55
C TYR A 122 -7.55 7.51 -6.77
N ILE A 123 -6.61 6.78 -7.33
CA ILE A 123 -5.72 7.24 -8.43
C ILE A 123 -6.45 7.81 -9.66
N VAL A 124 -7.71 7.45 -9.89
CA VAL A 124 -8.53 7.93 -11.02
C VAL A 124 -9.76 8.74 -10.58
N HIS A 125 -9.79 9.20 -9.32
CA HIS A 125 -10.93 9.95 -8.75
C HIS A 125 -10.68 11.46 -8.82
N HIS A 126 -10.37 11.97 -10.01
CA HIS A 126 -10.14 13.39 -10.23
C HIS A 126 -11.47 14.14 -10.10
N LEU A 127 -11.52 15.16 -9.22
CA LEU A 127 -12.70 16.00 -8.99
C LEU A 127 -12.65 17.32 -9.77
N THR A 128 -11.56 17.57 -10.49
CA THR A 128 -11.34 18.75 -11.33
C THR A 128 -10.82 18.31 -12.69
N GLU A 129 -10.81 19.23 -13.66
CA GLU A 129 -10.21 18.99 -14.96
C GLU A 129 -8.69 18.86 -14.91
N GLU A 130 -8.06 19.39 -13.87
CA GLU A 130 -6.63 19.25 -13.63
C GLU A 130 -6.35 17.88 -13.01
N ILE A 131 -5.65 17.03 -13.78
CA ILE A 131 -5.21 15.71 -13.36
C ILE A 131 -3.86 15.84 -12.66
N ILE A 132 -3.81 15.48 -11.39
CA ILE A 132 -2.55 15.41 -10.63
C ILE A 132 -1.93 14.03 -10.90
N GLU A 133 -0.81 14.01 -11.62
CA GLU A 133 0.01 12.81 -11.78
C GLU A 133 1.12 12.81 -10.73
N THR A 134 1.27 11.70 -10.02
CA THR A 134 2.32 11.51 -9.02
C THR A 134 3.34 10.49 -9.49
N PRO A 135 4.62 10.62 -9.09
CA PRO A 135 5.63 9.60 -9.38
C PRO A 135 5.24 8.24 -8.82
N VAL A 136 5.47 7.18 -9.58
CA VAL A 136 5.22 5.80 -9.13
C VAL A 136 6.30 5.42 -8.11
N LEU A 137 5.94 5.26 -6.84
CA LEU A 137 6.87 5.00 -5.74
C LEU A 137 7.81 3.81 -6.02
N LEU A 138 7.29 2.73 -6.58
CA LEU A 138 8.10 1.55 -6.92
C LEU A 138 9.23 1.90 -7.91
N ASN A 139 8.97 2.78 -8.90
CA ASN A 139 9.97 3.20 -9.87
C ASN A 139 11.00 4.16 -9.24
N VAL A 140 10.56 5.04 -8.35
CA VAL A 140 11.48 5.91 -7.60
C VAL A 140 12.36 5.07 -6.68
N SER A 141 11.80 4.11 -5.96
CA SER A 141 12.52 3.21 -5.05
C SER A 141 13.58 2.36 -5.76
N LYS A 142 13.37 1.98 -7.02
CA LYS A 142 14.40 1.27 -7.82
C LYS A 142 15.68 2.10 -7.99
N LYS A 143 15.60 3.41 -8.04
CA LYS A 143 16.77 4.29 -8.16
C LYS A 143 17.67 4.22 -6.91
N TYR A 144 17.09 3.88 -5.76
CA TYR A 144 17.77 3.81 -4.45
C TYR A 144 18.02 2.38 -3.98
N GLY A 145 17.62 1.36 -4.76
CA GLY A 145 17.74 -0.05 -4.37
C GLY A 145 16.82 -0.48 -3.23
N THR A 146 15.71 0.24 -3.02
CA THR A 146 14.79 0.05 -1.90
C THR A 146 13.42 -0.53 -2.32
N GLN A 147 13.30 -0.98 -3.56
CA GLN A 147 12.05 -1.47 -4.16
C GLN A 147 11.42 -2.66 -3.41
N ASP A 148 12.22 -3.45 -2.70
CA ASP A 148 11.72 -4.64 -1.98
C ASP A 148 10.86 -4.29 -0.76
N ARG A 149 10.87 -3.02 -0.32
CA ARG A 149 10.02 -2.54 0.77
C ARG A 149 8.63 -2.07 0.33
N VAL A 150 8.39 -1.94 -0.99
CA VAL A 150 7.20 -1.29 -1.55
C VAL A 150 6.16 -2.32 -1.98
N PHE A 151 4.95 -2.19 -1.44
CA PHE A 151 3.74 -2.86 -1.89
C PHE A 151 2.70 -1.81 -2.30
N MET A 152 2.40 -1.72 -3.60
CA MET A 152 1.38 -0.81 -4.13
C MET A 152 0.11 -1.58 -4.42
N PHE A 153 -1.03 -1.05 -4.01
CA PHE A 153 -2.34 -1.69 -4.17
C PHE A 153 -3.27 -0.80 -4.96
N THR A 154 -4.14 -1.43 -5.73
CA THR A 154 -5.29 -0.75 -6.34
C THR A 154 -6.48 -1.68 -6.43
N SER A 155 -7.67 -1.11 -6.61
CA SER A 155 -8.89 -1.90 -6.84
C SER A 155 -9.93 -1.11 -7.62
N THR A 156 -10.82 -1.84 -8.31
CA THR A 156 -11.98 -1.26 -8.97
C THR A 156 -13.19 -1.09 -8.05
N SER A 157 -13.04 -1.31 -6.75
CA SER A 157 -14.16 -1.30 -5.77
C SER A 157 -14.89 0.04 -5.71
N LYS A 158 -14.18 1.14 -5.99
CA LYS A 158 -14.75 2.50 -6.04
C LYS A 158 -14.92 3.03 -7.47
N ILE A 159 -14.56 2.20 -8.46
CA ILE A 159 -14.72 2.51 -9.89
C ILE A 159 -15.97 1.82 -10.45
N THR A 160 -16.21 0.56 -10.06
CA THR A 160 -17.35 -0.24 -10.50
C THR A 160 -18.30 -0.53 -9.33
N PHE A 161 -18.15 -1.70 -8.67
CA PHE A 161 -19.04 -2.11 -7.58
C PHE A 161 -18.26 -2.48 -6.32
N PRO A 162 -18.65 -1.94 -5.15
CA PRO A 162 -18.15 -2.43 -3.87
C PRO A 162 -18.48 -3.93 -3.71
N GLY A 163 -17.52 -4.70 -3.20
CA GLY A 163 -17.68 -6.14 -3.01
C GLY A 163 -17.49 -7.01 -4.26
N ALA A 164 -17.69 -6.47 -5.46
CA ALA A 164 -17.45 -7.15 -6.74
C ALA A 164 -16.23 -6.62 -7.51
N GLY A 165 -15.42 -5.75 -6.88
CA GLY A 165 -14.22 -5.17 -7.51
C GLY A 165 -13.10 -6.19 -7.70
N VAL A 166 -12.27 -5.94 -8.70
CA VAL A 166 -10.98 -6.61 -8.92
C VAL A 166 -9.89 -5.79 -8.26
N SER A 167 -8.90 -6.45 -7.66
CA SER A 167 -7.76 -5.80 -7.00
C SER A 167 -6.45 -6.27 -7.62
N ALA A 168 -5.45 -5.41 -7.59
CA ALA A 168 -4.11 -5.72 -8.03
C ALA A 168 -3.09 -5.27 -6.98
N ILE A 169 -1.91 -5.89 -7.03
CA ILE A 169 -0.74 -5.50 -6.26
C ILE A 169 0.45 -5.39 -7.21
N ALA A 170 1.27 -4.37 -7.00
CA ALA A 170 2.56 -4.21 -7.64
C ALA A 170 3.66 -4.13 -6.58
N CYS A 171 4.78 -4.81 -6.84
CA CYS A 171 5.96 -4.81 -5.99
C CYS A 171 7.19 -5.22 -6.81
N SER A 172 8.36 -5.34 -6.17
CA SER A 172 9.56 -5.86 -6.83
C SER A 172 9.41 -7.32 -7.27
N ASP A 173 10.24 -7.74 -8.22
CA ASP A 173 10.26 -9.14 -8.70
C ASP A 173 10.58 -10.12 -7.58
N ASN A 174 11.46 -9.76 -6.66
CA ASN A 174 11.83 -10.57 -5.51
C ASN A 174 10.63 -10.77 -4.57
N SER A 175 9.98 -9.68 -4.17
CA SER A 175 8.76 -9.71 -3.35
C SER A 175 7.64 -10.47 -4.07
N MET A 176 7.47 -10.27 -5.39
CA MET A 176 6.45 -10.95 -6.18
C MET A 176 6.63 -12.47 -6.20
N LYS A 177 7.85 -12.94 -6.45
CA LYS A 177 8.16 -14.38 -6.41
C LYS A 177 7.85 -15.00 -5.05
N TYR A 178 8.23 -14.32 -3.97
CA TYR A 178 7.96 -14.78 -2.62
C TYR A 178 6.45 -14.86 -2.34
N MET A 179 5.69 -13.82 -2.66
CA MET A 179 4.24 -13.77 -2.45
C MET A 179 3.51 -14.82 -3.29
N CYS A 180 3.86 -14.96 -4.58
CA CYS A 180 3.23 -15.98 -5.44
C CYS A 180 3.37 -17.39 -4.88
N LYS A 181 4.55 -17.71 -4.30
CA LYS A 181 4.78 -18.99 -3.60
C LYS A 181 3.80 -19.16 -2.42
N ARG A 182 3.53 -18.10 -1.64
CA ARG A 182 2.60 -18.16 -0.51
C ARG A 182 1.15 -18.22 -0.95
N PHE A 183 0.77 -17.38 -1.91
CA PHE A 183 -0.59 -17.35 -2.44
C PHE A 183 -0.98 -18.63 -3.18
N SER A 184 -0.05 -19.32 -3.85
CA SER A 184 -0.35 -20.57 -4.56
C SER A 184 -0.80 -21.70 -3.64
N VAL A 185 -0.43 -21.67 -2.36
CA VAL A 185 -0.92 -22.62 -1.35
C VAL A 185 -2.33 -22.22 -0.86
N MET A 186 -2.62 -20.92 -0.83
CA MET A 186 -3.88 -20.37 -0.32
C MET A 186 -4.99 -20.38 -1.36
N ILE A 187 -4.66 -20.07 -2.62
CA ILE A 187 -5.63 -19.88 -3.72
C ILE A 187 -5.11 -20.53 -5.00
N ILE A 188 -5.91 -21.43 -5.59
CA ILE A 188 -5.61 -22.03 -6.89
C ILE A 188 -5.96 -21.06 -8.03
N SER A 189 -7.09 -20.35 -7.90
CA SER A 189 -7.61 -19.47 -8.95
C SER A 189 -8.53 -18.40 -8.36
N TYR A 190 -8.42 -17.19 -8.89
CA TYR A 190 -9.36 -16.11 -8.60
C TYR A 190 -10.58 -16.16 -9.53
N ASP A 191 -11.64 -15.38 -9.19
CA ASP A 191 -12.86 -15.29 -9.98
C ASP A 191 -12.60 -14.70 -11.38
N LYS A 192 -12.36 -15.59 -12.35
CA LYS A 192 -12.09 -15.24 -13.75
C LYS A 192 -13.30 -14.62 -14.45
N MET A 193 -14.51 -15.00 -14.04
CA MET A 193 -15.72 -14.42 -14.62
C MET A 193 -15.86 -12.95 -14.26
N ASN A 194 -15.59 -12.61 -12.99
CA ASN A 194 -15.59 -11.23 -12.55
C ASN A 194 -14.47 -10.40 -13.21
N GLN A 195 -13.27 -10.98 -13.35
CA GLN A 195 -12.19 -10.34 -14.10
C GLN A 195 -12.60 -10.07 -15.55
N LEU A 196 -13.21 -11.04 -16.24
CA LEU A 196 -13.66 -10.88 -17.63
C LEU A 196 -14.75 -9.82 -17.76
N ARG A 197 -15.67 -9.70 -16.79
CA ARG A 197 -16.66 -8.61 -16.76
C ARG A 197 -15.99 -7.24 -16.72
N HIS A 198 -14.99 -7.07 -15.86
CA HIS A 198 -14.23 -5.82 -15.77
C HIS A 198 -13.46 -5.51 -17.06
N VAL A 199 -12.79 -6.50 -17.64
CA VAL A 199 -12.08 -6.34 -18.93
C VAL A 199 -13.04 -5.91 -20.03
N ARG A 200 -14.21 -6.52 -20.12
CA ARG A 200 -15.22 -6.18 -21.15
C ARG A 200 -15.85 -4.81 -20.91
N PHE A 201 -16.06 -4.41 -19.69
CA PHE A 201 -16.68 -3.15 -19.31
C PHE A 201 -15.71 -1.97 -19.44
N LEU A 202 -14.55 -2.06 -18.80
CA LEU A 202 -13.56 -0.99 -18.73
C LEU A 202 -12.64 -0.96 -19.96
N LYS A 203 -12.36 -2.10 -20.56
CA LYS A 203 -11.51 -2.32 -21.74
C LYS A 203 -10.04 -1.96 -21.52
N ASN A 204 -9.73 -0.68 -21.33
CA ASN A 204 -8.38 -0.12 -21.21
C ASN A 204 -8.39 1.12 -20.29
N LYS A 205 -7.25 1.83 -20.19
CA LYS A 205 -7.10 3.05 -19.38
C LYS A 205 -8.10 4.13 -19.81
N GLU A 206 -8.27 4.35 -21.11
CA GLU A 206 -9.21 5.33 -21.67
C GLU A 206 -10.65 5.00 -21.28
N GLY A 207 -11.02 3.73 -21.29
CA GLY A 207 -12.33 3.26 -20.82
C GLY A 207 -12.57 3.49 -19.34
N VAL A 208 -11.55 3.33 -18.49
CA VAL A 208 -11.63 3.67 -17.06
C VAL A 208 -11.84 5.17 -16.88
N LEU A 209 -11.02 6.01 -17.53
CA LEU A 209 -11.11 7.47 -17.42
C LEU A 209 -12.46 8.00 -17.95
N ALA A 210 -12.92 7.48 -19.08
CA ALA A 210 -14.25 7.83 -19.65
C ALA A 210 -15.40 7.40 -18.74
N HIS A 211 -15.26 6.29 -18.02
CA HIS A 211 -16.25 5.86 -17.03
C HIS A 211 -16.25 6.79 -15.82
N MET A 212 -15.09 7.12 -15.28
CA MET A 212 -14.96 8.01 -14.11
C MET A 212 -15.43 9.45 -14.41
N ALA A 213 -15.22 9.96 -15.64
CA ALA A 213 -15.68 11.29 -16.05
C ALA A 213 -17.22 11.44 -16.11
N LYS A 214 -17.98 10.34 -16.02
CA LYS A 214 -19.46 10.37 -15.99
C LYS A 214 -20.03 10.47 -14.58
N HIS A 215 -19.23 10.28 -13.56
CA HIS A 215 -19.64 10.19 -12.14
C HIS A 215 -18.99 11.27 -11.31
#